data_50b65b8f14dbc0c1f1452a5bd1b78fe4
#
_entry.id   50b65b8f14dbc0c1f1452a5bd1b78fe4
#
_cell.length_a   1.000
_cell.length_b   1.000
_cell.length_c   1.000
_cell.angle_alpha   90.00
_cell.angle_beta   90.00
_cell.angle_gamma   90.00
#
_symmetry.space_group_name_H-M   'P 1'
#
loop_
_entity.id
_entity.type
_entity.pdbx_description
1 polymer ?
#
loop_
_entity_poly.entity_id
_entity_poly.type
_entity_poly.pdbx_seq_one_letter_code
_entity_poly.pdbx_strand_id
1 'polypeptide(L)'
;MIFQHFNLIPRHSVLKNVLYGALGSTPTLKSALGMFSEADENRALEYLRLVGIQDKAHFRAAQLSGGQQQRVAIARALTQAPDVLLADEPVASLDPATCHVVMDYLRRVNEELGLTIVCNLHFLSLVRQYATRVVALKGGKLVYEGSPKDIDNAWFQQIYGEGAKEVHIN
;
A
#
# COMPACT_ATOMS: atom_id res chain seq x y z
N MET A 1 7.92 -2.23 -1.93
CA MET A 1 7.31 -0.92 -2.21
C MET A 1 5.98 -1.10 -2.92
N ILE A 2 4.97 -0.30 -2.57
CA ILE A 2 3.66 -0.20 -3.22
C ILE A 2 3.68 1.07 -4.05
N PHE A 3 3.22 1.01 -5.30
CA PHE A 3 3.22 2.13 -6.24
C PHE A 3 1.79 2.63 -6.47
N GLN A 4 1.63 3.88 -6.86
CA GLN A 4 0.37 4.52 -7.23
C GLN A 4 -0.38 3.74 -8.32
N HIS A 5 0.33 3.30 -9.36
CA HIS A 5 -0.18 2.35 -10.34
C HIS A 5 0.19 0.95 -9.87
N PHE A 6 -0.77 0.09 -9.69
CA PHE A 6 -0.64 -1.23 -9.05
C PHE A 6 0.49 -2.10 -9.61
N ASN A 7 0.93 -1.83 -10.86
CA ASN A 7 2.01 -2.53 -11.57
C ASN A 7 1.85 -4.06 -11.56
N LEU A 8 0.60 -4.53 -11.65
CA LEU A 8 0.30 -5.94 -11.79
C LEU A 8 0.42 -6.36 -13.25
N ILE A 9 0.76 -7.63 -13.47
CA ILE A 9 0.73 -8.23 -14.81
C ILE A 9 -0.71 -8.68 -15.09
N PRO A 10 -1.46 -7.98 -15.99
CA PRO A 10 -2.92 -8.13 -16.09
C PRO A 10 -3.37 -9.53 -16.50
N ARG A 11 -2.56 -10.22 -17.32
CA ARG A 11 -2.86 -11.55 -17.88
C ARG A 11 -2.56 -12.68 -16.90
N HIS A 12 -1.80 -12.42 -15.83
CA HIS A 12 -1.44 -13.42 -14.84
C HIS A 12 -2.47 -13.46 -13.71
N SER A 13 -2.52 -14.60 -13.01
CA SER A 13 -3.38 -14.75 -11.83
C SER A 13 -2.92 -13.82 -10.69
N VAL A 14 -3.84 -13.55 -9.78
CA VAL A 14 -3.57 -12.82 -8.52
C VAL A 14 -2.43 -13.48 -7.75
N LEU A 15 -2.52 -14.79 -7.51
CA LEU A 15 -1.48 -15.54 -6.80
C LEU A 15 -0.11 -15.39 -7.50
N LYS A 16 -0.06 -15.52 -8.84
CA LYS A 16 1.19 -15.38 -9.57
C LYS A 16 1.77 -13.96 -9.47
N ASN A 17 0.92 -12.92 -9.46
CA ASN A 17 1.37 -11.55 -9.22
C ASN A 17 1.98 -11.38 -7.82
N VAL A 18 1.41 -12.01 -6.79
CA VAL A 18 1.95 -11.96 -5.43
C VAL A 18 3.27 -12.72 -5.34
N LEU A 19 3.36 -13.89 -5.94
CA LEU A 19 4.58 -14.70 -6.00
C LEU A 19 5.78 -13.98 -6.63
N TYR A 20 5.54 -13.02 -7.53
CA TYR A 20 6.61 -12.18 -8.06
C TYR A 20 7.30 -11.32 -7.00
N GLY A 21 6.69 -11.12 -5.84
CA GLY A 21 7.37 -10.53 -4.69
C GLY A 21 8.55 -11.37 -4.19
N ALA A 22 8.50 -12.70 -4.34
CA ALA A 22 9.57 -13.61 -3.92
C ALA A 22 10.72 -13.73 -4.93
N LEU A 23 10.67 -13.07 -6.10
CA LEU A 23 11.69 -13.22 -7.15
C LEU A 23 13.11 -12.87 -6.65
N GLY A 24 13.24 -11.91 -5.76
CA GLY A 24 14.54 -11.49 -5.21
C GLY A 24 15.21 -12.56 -4.33
N SER A 25 14.43 -13.44 -3.73
CA SER A 25 14.92 -14.57 -2.89
C SER A 25 14.90 -15.91 -3.61
N THR A 26 14.30 -16.01 -4.80
CA THR A 26 14.21 -17.24 -5.58
C THR A 26 15.42 -17.38 -6.50
N PRO A 27 16.09 -18.56 -6.56
CA PRO A 27 17.21 -18.79 -7.47
C PRO A 27 16.84 -18.46 -8.93
N THR A 28 17.73 -17.77 -9.64
CA THR A 28 17.49 -17.20 -10.98
C THR A 28 16.92 -18.23 -11.98
N LEU A 29 17.44 -19.45 -11.99
CA LEU A 29 16.97 -20.50 -12.91
C LEU A 29 15.51 -20.90 -12.60
N LYS A 30 15.15 -21.06 -11.33
CA LYS A 30 13.77 -21.39 -10.91
C LYS A 30 12.83 -20.24 -11.19
N SER A 31 13.24 -19.00 -10.91
CA SER A 31 12.43 -17.81 -11.17
C SER A 31 12.15 -17.61 -12.66
N ALA A 32 13.15 -17.85 -13.52
CA ALA A 32 13.00 -17.79 -14.98
C ALA A 32 11.98 -18.82 -15.52
N LEU A 33 11.89 -19.98 -14.88
CA LEU A 33 10.91 -21.03 -15.18
C LEU A 33 9.55 -20.80 -14.50
N GLY A 34 9.42 -19.73 -13.69
CA GLY A 34 8.21 -19.45 -12.93
C GLY A 34 7.91 -20.46 -11.82
N MET A 35 8.94 -21.14 -11.33
CA MET A 35 8.87 -22.17 -10.28
C MET A 35 9.12 -21.53 -8.92
N PHE A 36 8.10 -21.51 -8.09
CA PHE A 36 8.18 -21.07 -6.70
C PHE A 36 8.11 -22.27 -5.77
N SER A 37 8.59 -22.12 -4.54
CA SER A 37 8.48 -23.16 -3.53
C SER A 37 7.05 -23.21 -2.96
N GLU A 38 6.67 -24.36 -2.43
CA GLU A 38 5.40 -24.52 -1.70
C GLU A 38 5.32 -23.54 -0.52
N ALA A 39 6.44 -23.25 0.14
CA ALA A 39 6.53 -22.26 1.20
C ALA A 39 6.23 -20.84 0.70
N ASP A 40 6.67 -20.47 -0.51
CA ASP A 40 6.36 -19.16 -1.10
C ASP A 40 4.88 -19.08 -1.51
N GLU A 41 4.31 -20.17 -2.03
CA GLU A 41 2.89 -20.22 -2.38
C GLU A 41 2.00 -20.09 -1.13
N ASN A 42 2.31 -20.82 -0.07
CA ASN A 42 1.58 -20.74 1.20
C ASN A 42 1.66 -19.32 1.79
N ARG A 43 2.84 -18.71 1.80
CA ARG A 43 3.04 -17.32 2.26
C ARG A 43 2.26 -16.32 1.41
N ALA A 44 2.26 -16.49 0.10
CA ALA A 44 1.49 -15.64 -0.81
C ALA A 44 -0.03 -15.74 -0.54
N LEU A 45 -0.55 -16.95 -0.28
CA LEU A 45 -1.95 -17.18 0.08
C LEU A 45 -2.30 -16.58 1.46
N GLU A 46 -1.39 -16.67 2.44
CA GLU A 46 -1.55 -16.00 3.74
C GLU A 46 -1.66 -14.49 3.60
N TYR A 47 -0.79 -13.85 2.79
CA TYR A 47 -0.88 -12.41 2.56
C TYR A 47 -2.12 -12.02 1.76
N LEU A 48 -2.57 -12.83 0.80
CA LEU A 48 -3.85 -12.62 0.13
C LEU A 48 -5.03 -12.71 1.11
N ARG A 49 -4.96 -13.61 2.10
CA ARG A 49 -5.96 -13.69 3.18
C ARG A 49 -5.91 -12.48 4.10
N LEU A 50 -4.70 -12.02 4.49
CA LEU A 50 -4.50 -10.84 5.32
C LEU A 50 -5.14 -9.59 4.70
N VAL A 51 -5.01 -9.43 3.37
CA VAL A 51 -5.62 -8.30 2.63
C VAL A 51 -7.04 -8.63 2.09
N GLY A 52 -7.66 -9.72 2.53
CA GLY A 52 -9.06 -10.06 2.26
C GLY A 52 -9.40 -10.31 0.79
N ILE A 53 -8.51 -10.97 0.02
CA ILE A 53 -8.74 -11.27 -1.42
C ILE A 53 -8.29 -12.69 -1.83
N GLN A 54 -8.17 -13.60 -0.88
CA GLN A 54 -7.73 -14.97 -1.14
C GLN A 54 -8.68 -15.72 -2.10
N ASP A 55 -9.97 -15.44 -2.04
CA ASP A 55 -11.00 -16.01 -2.92
C ASP A 55 -10.76 -15.71 -4.41
N LYS A 56 -9.97 -14.67 -4.72
CA LYS A 56 -9.59 -14.26 -6.07
C LYS A 56 -8.21 -14.76 -6.50
N ALA A 57 -7.55 -15.63 -5.73
CA ALA A 57 -6.16 -16.05 -5.99
C ALA A 57 -5.94 -16.55 -7.43
N HIS A 58 -6.91 -17.24 -8.01
CA HIS A 58 -6.83 -17.81 -9.37
C HIS A 58 -7.44 -16.92 -10.47
N PHE A 59 -8.05 -15.79 -10.13
CA PHE A 59 -8.56 -14.82 -11.11
C PHE A 59 -7.40 -14.07 -11.77
N ARG A 60 -7.59 -13.60 -13.01
CA ARG A 60 -6.63 -12.71 -13.66
C ARG A 60 -6.67 -11.33 -13.01
N ALA A 61 -5.52 -10.68 -12.86
CA ALA A 61 -5.44 -9.35 -12.28
C ALA A 61 -6.29 -8.31 -13.06
N ALA A 62 -6.43 -8.47 -14.38
CA ALA A 62 -7.28 -7.62 -15.21
C ALA A 62 -8.79 -7.68 -14.86
N GLN A 63 -9.25 -8.68 -14.12
CA GLN A 63 -10.66 -8.86 -13.75
C GLN A 63 -11.01 -8.19 -12.41
N LEU A 64 -10.00 -7.60 -11.75
CA LEU A 64 -10.13 -6.98 -10.43
C LEU A 64 -10.48 -5.49 -10.53
N SER A 65 -11.25 -4.98 -9.58
CA SER A 65 -11.41 -3.54 -9.36
C SER A 65 -10.09 -2.90 -8.91
N GLY A 66 -9.97 -1.57 -9.01
CA GLY A 66 -8.77 -0.83 -8.59
C GLY A 66 -8.37 -1.11 -7.14
N GLY A 67 -9.31 -1.07 -6.20
CA GLY A 67 -9.04 -1.40 -4.80
C GLY A 67 -8.65 -2.86 -4.57
N GLN A 68 -9.19 -3.78 -5.37
CA GLN A 68 -8.75 -5.18 -5.35
C GLN A 68 -7.33 -5.32 -5.89
N GLN A 69 -6.98 -4.64 -6.97
CA GLN A 69 -5.62 -4.63 -7.53
C GLN A 69 -4.62 -4.04 -6.52
N GLN A 70 -5.00 -2.99 -5.81
CA GLN A 70 -4.17 -2.40 -4.76
C GLN A 70 -3.90 -3.39 -3.62
N ARG A 71 -4.91 -4.13 -3.17
CA ARG A 71 -4.72 -5.18 -2.15
C ARG A 71 -3.77 -6.28 -2.63
N VAL A 72 -3.82 -6.67 -3.90
CA VAL A 72 -2.85 -7.61 -4.50
C VAL A 72 -1.43 -7.00 -4.52
N ALA A 73 -1.29 -5.71 -4.82
CA ALA A 73 0.00 -5.02 -4.78
C ALA A 73 0.59 -4.97 -3.36
N ILE A 74 -0.26 -4.79 -2.33
CA ILE A 74 0.16 -4.88 -0.92
C ILE A 74 0.67 -6.29 -0.61
N ALA A 75 -0.11 -7.34 -0.92
CA ALA A 75 0.29 -8.73 -0.69
C ALA A 75 1.61 -9.08 -1.39
N ARG A 76 1.79 -8.62 -2.64
CA ARG A 76 3.06 -8.78 -3.38
C ARG A 76 4.23 -8.10 -2.68
N ALA A 77 4.03 -6.90 -2.15
CA ALA A 77 5.08 -6.19 -1.43
C ALA A 77 5.47 -6.89 -0.12
N LEU A 78 4.50 -7.49 0.58
CA LEU A 78 4.74 -8.28 1.79
C LEU A 78 5.51 -9.58 1.50
N THR A 79 5.31 -10.19 0.33
CA THR A 79 6.03 -11.42 -0.07
C THR A 79 7.54 -11.20 -0.22
N GLN A 80 8.00 -9.96 -0.32
CA GLN A 80 9.41 -9.59 -0.26
C GLN A 80 10.00 -9.69 1.16
N ALA A 81 9.20 -9.97 2.19
CA ALA A 81 9.58 -9.94 3.60
C ALA A 81 10.35 -8.65 3.98
N PRO A 82 9.77 -7.45 3.75
CA PRO A 82 10.47 -6.19 3.98
C PRO A 82 10.53 -5.85 5.47
N ASP A 83 11.60 -5.15 5.91
CA ASP A 83 11.67 -4.52 7.24
C ASP A 83 10.82 -3.24 7.31
N VAL A 84 10.72 -2.53 6.17
CA VAL A 84 9.93 -1.30 6.03
C VAL A 84 9.14 -1.34 4.73
N LEU A 85 7.84 -1.04 4.80
CA LEU A 85 6.95 -0.97 3.65
C LEU A 85 6.81 0.48 3.19
N LEU A 86 7.25 0.77 1.97
CA LEU A 86 7.05 2.08 1.34
C LEU A 86 5.77 2.04 0.49
N ALA A 87 4.88 3.01 0.67
CA ALA A 87 3.63 3.14 -0.08
C ALA A 87 3.54 4.55 -0.68
N ASP A 88 3.68 4.63 -2.00
CA ASP A 88 3.61 5.87 -2.75
C ASP A 88 2.19 6.07 -3.30
N GLU A 89 1.47 7.01 -2.72
CA GLU A 89 0.09 7.35 -3.05
C GLU A 89 -0.85 6.13 -3.21
N PRO A 90 -0.93 5.24 -2.22
CA PRO A 90 -1.60 3.95 -2.39
C PRO A 90 -3.10 4.05 -2.61
N VAL A 91 -3.69 5.23 -2.51
CA VAL A 91 -5.14 5.48 -2.63
C VAL A 91 -5.51 6.56 -3.67
N ALA A 92 -4.54 7.17 -4.36
CA ALA A 92 -4.77 8.33 -5.23
C ALA A 92 -5.74 8.06 -6.42
N SER A 93 -5.84 6.81 -6.87
CA SER A 93 -6.69 6.42 -8.02
C SER A 93 -7.97 5.69 -7.61
N LEU A 94 -8.37 5.79 -6.33
CA LEU A 94 -9.50 5.05 -5.77
C LEU A 94 -10.63 6.00 -5.37
N ASP A 95 -11.85 5.49 -5.35
CA ASP A 95 -12.99 6.20 -4.78
C ASP A 95 -12.88 6.31 -3.24
N PRO A 96 -13.54 7.28 -2.60
CA PRO A 96 -13.40 7.54 -1.17
C PRO A 96 -13.63 6.32 -0.28
N ALA A 97 -14.67 5.53 -0.53
CA ALA A 97 -14.99 4.35 0.27
C ALA A 97 -13.88 3.28 0.15
N THR A 98 -13.36 3.08 -1.06
CA THR A 98 -12.25 2.16 -1.33
C THR A 98 -10.93 2.65 -0.73
N CYS A 99 -10.70 3.98 -0.63
CA CYS A 99 -9.54 4.54 0.07
C CYS A 99 -9.46 4.05 1.52
N HIS A 100 -10.55 4.14 2.26
CA HIS A 100 -10.59 3.68 3.65
C HIS A 100 -10.33 2.18 3.76
N VAL A 101 -10.93 1.37 2.89
CA VAL A 101 -10.71 -0.08 2.86
C VAL A 101 -9.23 -0.41 2.66
N VAL A 102 -8.53 0.25 1.74
CA VAL A 102 -7.10 0.02 1.50
C VAL A 102 -6.26 0.48 2.68
N MET A 103 -6.57 1.65 3.26
CA MET A 103 -5.86 2.16 4.44
C MET A 103 -6.07 1.27 5.67
N ASP A 104 -7.27 0.70 5.86
CA ASP A 104 -7.53 -0.27 6.92
C ASP A 104 -6.69 -1.54 6.77
N TYR A 105 -6.49 -2.03 5.53
CA TYR A 105 -5.57 -3.16 5.31
C TYR A 105 -4.12 -2.79 5.58
N LEU A 106 -3.66 -1.58 5.24
CA LEU A 106 -2.32 -1.12 5.59
C LEU A 106 -2.14 -1.02 7.11
N ARG A 107 -3.12 -0.46 7.83
CA ARG A 107 -3.12 -0.44 9.31
C ARG A 107 -3.07 -1.84 9.88
N ARG A 108 -3.89 -2.76 9.38
CA ARG A 108 -3.88 -4.16 9.79
C ARG A 108 -2.52 -4.84 9.58
N VAL A 109 -1.87 -4.60 8.45
CA VAL A 109 -0.51 -5.06 8.17
C VAL A 109 0.49 -4.51 9.19
N ASN A 110 0.40 -3.22 9.54
CA ASN A 110 1.25 -2.62 10.57
C ASN A 110 1.02 -3.27 11.94
N GLU A 111 -0.24 -3.47 12.36
CA GLU A 111 -0.60 -3.99 13.67
C GLU A 111 -0.30 -5.49 13.81
N GLU A 112 -0.67 -6.32 12.82
CA GLU A 112 -0.52 -7.77 12.90
C GLU A 112 0.92 -8.25 12.63
N LEU A 113 1.66 -7.55 11.75
CA LEU A 113 3.03 -7.93 11.40
C LEU A 113 4.11 -7.08 12.10
N GLY A 114 3.73 -6.04 12.84
CA GLY A 114 4.67 -5.10 13.45
C GLY A 114 5.52 -4.32 12.45
N LEU A 115 5.05 -4.23 11.19
CA LEU A 115 5.82 -3.69 10.08
C LEU A 115 5.72 -2.16 10.04
N THR A 116 6.85 -1.46 10.00
CA THR A 116 6.86 -0.02 9.79
C THR A 116 6.40 0.32 8.36
N ILE A 117 5.42 1.24 8.24
CA ILE A 117 4.90 1.69 6.96
C ILE A 117 5.18 3.18 6.79
N VAL A 118 5.86 3.55 5.71
CA VAL A 118 6.03 4.93 5.26
C VAL A 118 5.12 5.16 4.07
N CYS A 119 4.13 6.04 4.24
CA CYS A 119 3.08 6.27 3.26
C CYS A 119 3.05 7.73 2.82
N ASN A 120 3.12 7.98 1.52
CA ASN A 120 2.89 9.30 0.95
C ASN A 120 1.39 9.49 0.71
N LEU A 121 0.81 10.54 1.29
CA LEU A 121 -0.63 10.83 1.21
C LEU A 121 -0.84 12.33 0.95
N HIS A 122 -1.89 12.66 0.18
CA HIS A 122 -2.28 14.04 -0.10
C HIS A 122 -3.47 14.54 0.72
N PHE A 123 -4.23 13.62 1.33
CA PHE A 123 -5.44 13.97 2.10
C PHE A 123 -5.13 13.98 3.60
N LEU A 124 -5.18 15.18 4.22
CA LEU A 124 -4.91 15.34 5.65
C LEU A 124 -5.91 14.55 6.50
N SER A 125 -7.16 14.38 6.06
CA SER A 125 -8.16 13.55 6.76
C SER A 125 -7.69 12.11 6.93
N LEU A 126 -7.12 11.50 5.89
CA LEU A 126 -6.53 10.15 5.98
C LEU A 126 -5.27 10.14 6.86
N VAL A 127 -4.43 11.18 6.76
CA VAL A 127 -3.24 11.31 7.60
C VAL A 127 -3.63 11.36 9.08
N ARG A 128 -4.63 12.17 9.46
CA ARG A 128 -5.13 12.26 10.84
C ARG A 128 -5.70 10.95 11.37
N GLN A 129 -6.34 10.18 10.50
CA GLN A 129 -7.00 8.93 10.88
C GLN A 129 -6.02 7.75 11.02
N TYR A 130 -4.98 7.69 10.16
CA TYR A 130 -4.15 6.50 10.03
C TYR A 130 -2.71 6.70 10.47
N ALA A 131 -2.13 7.90 10.37
CA ALA A 131 -0.74 8.11 10.69
C ALA A 131 -0.50 8.31 12.19
N THR A 132 0.63 7.80 12.68
CA THR A 132 1.13 8.05 14.05
C THR A 132 2.12 9.21 14.07
N ARG A 133 2.82 9.47 12.96
CA ARG A 133 3.80 10.54 12.77
C ARG A 133 3.70 11.08 11.36
N VAL A 134 3.88 12.39 11.21
CA VAL A 134 3.86 13.08 9.92
C VAL A 134 5.17 13.81 9.69
N VAL A 135 5.63 13.72 8.46
CA VAL A 135 6.72 14.54 7.91
C VAL A 135 6.16 15.26 6.69
N ALA A 136 5.98 16.58 6.76
CA ALA A 136 5.48 17.36 5.65
C ALA A 136 6.62 18.09 4.93
N LEU A 137 6.63 17.97 3.61
CA LEU A 137 7.60 18.58 2.73
C LEU A 137 6.93 19.62 1.82
N LYS A 138 7.57 20.77 1.62
CA LYS A 138 7.14 21.79 0.66
C LYS A 138 8.35 22.34 -0.09
N GLY A 139 8.32 22.27 -1.40
CA GLY A 139 9.46 22.69 -2.23
C GLY A 139 10.77 21.99 -1.88
N GLY A 140 10.71 20.69 -1.52
CA GLY A 140 11.87 19.89 -1.12
C GLY A 140 12.43 20.19 0.28
N LYS A 141 11.76 21.03 1.07
CA LYS A 141 12.16 21.38 2.45
C LYS A 141 11.19 20.81 3.46
N LEU A 142 11.72 20.36 4.60
CA LEU A 142 10.92 19.98 5.75
C LEU A 142 10.21 21.22 6.32
N VAL A 143 8.88 21.17 6.39
CA VAL A 143 8.07 22.27 6.94
C VAL A 143 7.33 21.88 8.22
N TYR A 144 7.07 20.59 8.41
CA TYR A 144 6.45 20.09 9.64
C TYR A 144 6.94 18.67 9.93
N GLU A 145 7.12 18.37 11.21
CA GLU A 145 7.36 17.03 11.74
C GLU A 145 6.69 16.91 13.10
N GLY A 146 5.83 15.92 13.27
CA GLY A 146 5.12 15.73 14.54
C GLY A 146 3.91 14.81 14.45
N SER A 147 3.02 14.92 15.44
CA SER A 147 1.76 14.21 15.46
C SER A 147 0.77 14.81 14.45
N PRO A 148 0.01 13.99 13.70
CA PRO A 148 -1.03 14.50 12.81
C PRO A 148 -2.13 15.28 13.55
N LYS A 149 -2.29 15.06 14.84
CA LYS A 149 -3.29 15.75 15.69
C LYS A 149 -2.93 17.20 15.97
N ASP A 150 -1.64 17.53 15.90
CA ASP A 150 -1.13 18.89 16.17
C ASP A 150 -1.15 19.79 14.92
N ILE A 151 -1.59 19.27 13.78
CA ILE A 151 -1.73 20.04 12.55
C ILE A 151 -3.04 20.85 12.64
N ASP A 152 -2.93 22.09 13.08
CA ASP A 152 -4.00 23.08 13.10
C ASP A 152 -4.18 23.78 11.73
N ASN A 153 -5.07 24.76 11.65
CA ASN A 153 -5.30 25.51 10.44
C ASN A 153 -4.08 26.32 9.96
N ALA A 154 -3.23 26.81 10.88
CA ALA A 154 -2.03 27.54 10.54
C ALA A 154 -1.00 26.59 9.88
N TRP A 155 -0.76 25.43 10.45
CA TRP A 155 0.08 24.39 9.85
C TRP A 155 -0.49 23.88 8.53
N PHE A 156 -1.83 23.71 8.43
CA PHE A 156 -2.47 23.30 7.18
C PHE A 156 -2.18 24.31 6.05
N GLN A 157 -2.35 25.62 6.30
CA GLN A 157 -2.06 26.66 5.31
C GLN A 157 -0.56 26.73 4.96
N GLN A 158 0.32 26.49 5.92
CA GLN A 158 1.75 26.45 5.67
C GLN A 158 2.15 25.27 4.77
N ILE A 159 1.57 24.09 5.00
CA ILE A 159 1.85 22.87 4.25
C ILE A 159 1.27 22.96 2.84
N TYR A 160 -0.03 23.21 2.72
CA TYR A 160 -0.77 23.14 1.47
C TYR A 160 -0.84 24.47 0.70
N GLY A 161 -0.58 25.59 1.35
CA GLY A 161 -0.62 26.96 0.78
C GLY A 161 -1.80 27.78 1.28
N GLU A 162 -1.66 29.11 1.20
CA GLU A 162 -2.72 30.04 1.56
C GLU A 162 -3.96 29.83 0.66
N GLY A 163 -5.15 29.78 1.27
CA GLY A 163 -6.39 29.53 0.56
C GLY A 163 -6.70 28.07 0.22
N ALA A 164 -5.82 27.11 0.55
CA ALA A 164 -6.13 25.69 0.45
C ALA A 164 -7.33 25.33 1.34
N LYS A 165 -8.20 24.45 0.85
CA LYS A 165 -9.34 23.92 1.61
C LYS A 165 -9.07 22.45 1.90
N GLU A 166 -9.29 22.04 3.16
CA GLU A 166 -9.18 20.63 3.52
C GLU A 166 -10.32 19.84 2.85
N VAL A 167 -9.93 18.81 2.10
CA VAL A 167 -10.87 17.86 1.49
C VAL A 167 -11.01 16.68 2.44
N HIS A 168 -12.23 16.44 2.91
CA HIS A 168 -12.53 15.28 3.73
C HIS A 168 -12.91 14.11 2.84
N ILE A 169 -12.21 13.00 3.01
CA ILE A 169 -12.61 11.71 2.47
C ILE A 169 -13.44 11.03 3.56
N ASN A 170 -14.75 10.94 3.33
CA ASN A 170 -15.73 10.32 4.22
C ASN A 170 -16.08 8.93 3.72
#